data_7f1e3a6dc78f4246f6e0281226f5d7e6
#
_entry.id   7f1e3a6dc78f4246f6e0281226f5d7e6
#
_cell.length_a   1.000
_cell.length_b   1.000
_cell.length_c   1.000
_cell.angle_alpha   90.00
_cell.angle_beta   90.00
_cell.angle_gamma   90.00
#
_symmetry.space_group_name_H-M   'P 1'
#
loop_
_entity.id
_entity.type
_entity.pdbx_description
1 polymer ?
#
loop_
_entity_poly.entity_id
_entity_poly.type
_entity_poly.pdbx_seq_one_letter_code
_entity_poly.pdbx_strand_id
1 'polypeptide(L)'
;MTTSVFEEHLQYIAERLARDLHRSVIIDDAALRPLATTPQTGRLDHSRVEAVLQRGSSARLRRRLTELGVFSAREPVSIPGDPQQATLPRLCLPLRADDQLLGFLWLIDEPALTTEQTGQAQAAAEQAAHLLAQREIQANGQFAVLSDLADGLLQRTSGSAKRPRPC
;
A
#
# COMPACT_ATOMS: atom_id res chain seq x y z
N MET A 1 -8.45 -11.47 16.31
CA MET A 1 -7.32 -10.76 15.68
C MET A 1 -7.54 -9.28 15.88
N THR A 2 -6.64 -8.62 16.58
CA THR A 2 -6.76 -7.17 16.81
C THR A 2 -6.30 -6.47 15.54
N THR A 3 -7.22 -5.91 14.77
CA THR A 3 -6.92 -5.05 13.64
C THR A 3 -6.15 -3.84 14.19
N SER A 4 -5.05 -3.50 13.55
CA SER A 4 -4.26 -2.33 13.95
C SER A 4 -5.08 -1.06 13.72
N VAL A 5 -4.98 -0.08 14.61
CA VAL A 5 -5.60 1.26 14.42
C VAL A 5 -5.25 1.86 13.06
N PHE A 6 -4.05 1.56 12.58
CA PHE A 6 -3.60 1.96 11.25
C PHE A 6 -4.45 1.32 10.12
N GLU A 7 -4.70 0.00 10.20
CA GLU A 7 -5.52 -0.72 9.22
C GLU A 7 -6.97 -0.24 9.24
N GLU A 8 -7.50 0.05 10.42
CA GLU A 8 -8.84 0.62 10.57
C GLU A 8 -8.97 2.00 9.91
N HIS A 9 -7.96 2.85 10.03
CA HIS A 9 -7.95 4.16 9.38
C HIS A 9 -7.84 4.06 7.85
N LEU A 10 -6.98 3.18 7.32
CA LEU A 10 -6.92 2.94 5.87
C LEU A 10 -8.23 2.37 5.33
N GLN A 11 -8.83 1.43 6.06
CA GLN A 11 -10.13 0.85 5.71
C GLN A 11 -11.22 1.92 5.69
N TYR A 12 -11.23 2.81 6.68
CA TYR A 12 -12.18 3.93 6.75
C TYR A 12 -12.05 4.88 5.54
N ILE A 13 -10.82 5.23 5.13
CA ILE A 13 -10.58 6.06 3.94
C ILE A 13 -11.14 5.36 2.69
N ALA A 14 -10.84 4.07 2.52
CA ALA A 14 -11.31 3.29 1.38
C ALA A 14 -12.85 3.21 1.34
N GLU A 15 -13.49 2.93 2.47
CA GLU A 15 -14.95 2.83 2.58
C GLU A 15 -15.66 4.15 2.34
N ARG A 16 -15.11 5.25 2.86
CA ARG A 16 -15.65 6.58 2.63
C ARG A 16 -15.59 6.93 1.14
N LEU A 17 -14.43 6.77 0.52
CA LEU A 17 -14.27 7.03 -0.91
C LEU A 17 -15.18 6.14 -1.76
N ALA A 18 -15.27 4.85 -1.43
CA ALA A 18 -16.14 3.91 -2.14
C ALA A 18 -17.62 4.31 -2.07
N ARG A 19 -18.07 4.82 -0.93
CA ARG A 19 -19.43 5.32 -0.72
C ARG A 19 -19.68 6.60 -1.53
N ASP A 20 -18.75 7.54 -1.46
CA ASP A 20 -18.89 8.84 -2.13
C ASP A 20 -18.89 8.71 -3.66
N LEU A 21 -18.09 7.80 -4.19
CA LEU A 21 -17.97 7.55 -5.63
C LEU A 21 -18.87 6.43 -6.15
N HIS A 22 -19.53 5.68 -5.28
CA HIS A 22 -20.25 4.44 -5.63
C HIS A 22 -19.38 3.44 -6.42
N ARG A 23 -18.12 3.29 -6.01
CA ARG A 23 -17.12 2.42 -6.66
C ARG A 23 -16.34 1.62 -5.64
N SER A 24 -15.83 0.47 -6.10
CA SER A 24 -14.90 -0.29 -5.29
C SER A 24 -13.53 0.37 -5.23
N VAL A 25 -12.95 0.37 -4.04
CA VAL A 25 -11.63 0.90 -3.75
C VAL A 25 -10.72 -0.20 -3.21
N ILE A 26 -9.48 -0.22 -3.65
CA ILE A 26 -8.40 -1.03 -3.07
C ILE A 26 -7.25 -0.11 -2.74
N ILE A 27 -6.64 -0.30 -1.57
CA ILE A 27 -5.37 0.31 -1.19
C ILE A 27 -4.37 -0.83 -0.99
N ASP A 28 -3.27 -0.79 -1.75
CA ASP A 28 -2.18 -1.76 -1.69
C ASP A 28 -0.90 -1.09 -1.16
N ASP A 29 0.01 -1.90 -0.59
CA ASP A 29 1.39 -1.47 -0.36
C ASP A 29 2.21 -1.42 -1.67
N ALA A 30 3.46 -0.98 -1.60
CA ALA A 30 4.36 -0.89 -2.76
C ALA A 30 4.69 -2.27 -3.39
N ALA A 31 4.45 -3.36 -2.65
CA ALA A 31 4.59 -4.72 -3.15
C ALA A 31 3.29 -5.27 -3.76
N LEU A 32 2.26 -4.45 -3.89
CA LEU A 32 0.92 -4.81 -4.37
C LEU A 32 0.19 -5.82 -3.46
N ARG A 33 0.41 -5.75 -2.16
CA ARG A 33 -0.33 -6.52 -1.16
C ARG A 33 -1.47 -5.66 -0.62
N PRO A 34 -2.71 -6.19 -0.59
CA PRO A 34 -3.85 -5.43 -0.13
C PRO A 34 -3.72 -5.03 1.35
N LEU A 35 -3.92 -3.75 1.65
CA LEU A 35 -3.99 -3.17 2.98
C LEU A 35 -5.42 -2.81 3.37
N ALA A 36 -6.22 -2.33 2.41
CA ALA A 36 -7.64 -2.05 2.59
C ALA A 36 -8.41 -2.38 1.32
N THR A 37 -9.58 -2.96 1.46
CA THR A 37 -10.44 -3.33 0.33
C THR A 37 -11.89 -3.06 0.67
N THR A 38 -12.66 -2.61 -0.32
CA THR A 38 -14.12 -2.46 -0.20
C THR A 38 -14.84 -3.51 -1.02
N PRO A 39 -16.09 -3.85 -0.69
CA PRO A 39 -16.89 -4.75 -1.51
C PRO A 39 -16.96 -4.27 -2.95
N GLN A 40 -16.94 -5.20 -3.88
CA GLN A 40 -17.12 -4.87 -5.28
C GLN A 40 -18.60 -4.60 -5.55
N THR A 41 -18.90 -3.41 -6.05
CA THR A 41 -20.23 -3.03 -6.52
C THR A 41 -20.25 -3.02 -8.05
N GLY A 42 -21.25 -3.66 -8.67
CA GLY A 42 -21.39 -3.69 -10.13
C GLY A 42 -20.80 -4.94 -10.80
N ARG A 43 -20.24 -4.77 -12.01
CA ARG A 43 -19.68 -5.89 -12.80
C ARG A 43 -18.52 -6.56 -12.09
N LEU A 44 -18.51 -7.88 -12.07
CA LEU A 44 -17.41 -8.68 -11.53
C LEU A 44 -16.15 -8.48 -12.38
N ASP A 45 -15.05 -8.15 -11.72
CA ASP A 45 -13.73 -8.06 -12.31
C ASP A 45 -12.91 -9.29 -11.91
N HIS A 46 -12.64 -10.17 -12.86
CA HIS A 46 -11.91 -11.42 -12.60
C HIS A 46 -10.53 -11.21 -11.99
N SER A 47 -9.80 -10.16 -12.38
CA SER A 47 -8.47 -9.91 -11.85
C SER A 47 -8.50 -9.52 -10.36
N ARG A 48 -9.61 -8.94 -9.90
CA ARG A 48 -9.81 -8.61 -8.48
C ARG A 48 -10.08 -9.85 -7.64
N VAL A 49 -10.92 -10.76 -8.16
CA VAL A 49 -11.18 -12.05 -7.51
C VAL A 49 -9.88 -12.85 -7.38
N GLU A 50 -9.08 -12.86 -8.42
CA GLU A 50 -7.78 -13.55 -8.45
C GLU A 50 -6.77 -12.94 -7.47
N ALA A 51 -6.66 -11.60 -7.41
CA ALA A 51 -5.79 -10.91 -6.46
C ALA A 51 -6.16 -11.18 -5.00
N VAL A 52 -7.45 -11.22 -4.69
CA VAL A 52 -7.95 -11.55 -3.35
C VAL A 52 -7.67 -13.00 -2.98
N LEU A 53 -7.87 -13.94 -3.92
CA LEU A 53 -7.64 -15.37 -3.70
C LEU A 53 -6.16 -15.73 -3.60
N GLN A 54 -5.28 -15.06 -4.36
CA GLN A 54 -3.85 -15.36 -4.42
C GLN A 54 -3.01 -14.57 -3.42
N ARG A 55 -3.61 -13.71 -2.59
CA ARG A 55 -2.91 -12.86 -1.61
C ARG A 55 -1.69 -12.09 -2.17
N GLY A 56 -1.77 -11.72 -3.43
CA GLY A 56 -0.72 -10.96 -4.10
C GLY A 56 -0.94 -10.85 -5.59
N SER A 57 -0.24 -9.94 -6.23
CA SER A 57 -0.33 -9.76 -7.68
C SER A 57 0.52 -10.79 -8.41
N SER A 58 -0.01 -11.34 -9.51
CA SER A 58 0.74 -12.22 -10.39
C SER A 58 1.95 -11.51 -11.04
N ALA A 59 3.01 -12.26 -11.37
CA ALA A 59 4.18 -11.72 -12.09
C ALA A 59 3.79 -11.05 -13.42
N ARG A 60 2.74 -11.54 -14.08
CA ARG A 60 2.17 -10.96 -15.29
C ARG A 60 1.60 -9.57 -15.05
N LEU A 61 0.80 -9.40 -13.99
CA LEU A 61 0.24 -8.11 -13.63
C LEU A 61 1.35 -7.11 -13.29
N ARG A 62 2.31 -7.52 -12.47
CA ARG A 62 3.47 -6.68 -12.12
C ARG A 62 4.23 -6.21 -13.36
N ARG A 63 4.50 -7.10 -14.31
CA ARG A 63 5.15 -6.75 -15.58
C ARG A 63 4.35 -5.70 -16.35
N ARG A 64 3.05 -5.92 -16.54
CA ARG A 64 2.15 -4.96 -17.21
C ARG A 64 2.16 -3.59 -16.53
N LEU A 65 2.10 -3.54 -15.21
CA LEU A 65 2.14 -2.28 -14.46
C LEU A 65 3.50 -1.58 -14.60
N THR A 66 4.59 -2.35 -14.70
CA THR A 66 5.93 -1.80 -14.99
C THR A 66 5.98 -1.18 -16.38
N GLU A 67 5.46 -1.86 -17.39
CA GLU A 67 5.39 -1.37 -18.78
C GLU A 67 4.56 -0.10 -18.90
N LEU A 68 3.49 0.03 -18.10
CA LEU A 68 2.66 1.23 -18.02
C LEU A 68 3.27 2.35 -17.15
N GLY A 69 4.45 2.14 -16.57
CA GLY A 69 5.14 3.15 -15.77
C GLY A 69 4.52 3.42 -14.40
N VAL A 70 3.65 2.54 -13.90
CA VAL A 70 2.90 2.74 -12.65
C VAL A 70 3.82 2.93 -11.44
N PHE A 71 4.93 2.16 -11.37
CA PHE A 71 5.85 2.23 -10.22
C PHE A 71 6.68 3.52 -10.17
N SER A 72 6.86 4.20 -11.29
CA SER A 72 7.57 5.47 -11.38
C SER A 72 6.64 6.69 -11.44
N ALA A 73 5.34 6.47 -11.58
CA ALA A 73 4.36 7.54 -11.71
C ALA A 73 4.27 8.40 -10.45
N ARG A 74 4.04 9.68 -10.65
CA ARG A 74 3.72 10.67 -9.60
C ARG A 74 2.28 11.15 -9.68
N GLU A 75 1.69 11.06 -10.86
CA GLU A 75 0.32 11.43 -11.19
C GLU A 75 -0.54 10.17 -11.35
N PRO A 76 -1.88 10.31 -11.29
CA PRO A 76 -2.77 9.20 -11.57
C PRO A 76 -2.53 8.58 -12.94
N VAL A 77 -2.53 7.27 -13.02
CA VAL A 77 -2.31 6.48 -14.24
C VAL A 77 -3.60 5.75 -14.62
N SER A 78 -4.08 5.97 -15.83
CA SER A 78 -5.17 5.19 -16.41
C SER A 78 -4.64 3.85 -16.91
N ILE A 79 -5.27 2.77 -16.47
CA ILE A 79 -4.93 1.41 -16.90
C ILE A 79 -6.08 0.88 -17.73
N PRO A 80 -5.85 0.62 -19.03
CA PRO A 80 -6.90 0.14 -19.91
C PRO A 80 -7.38 -1.26 -19.47
N GLY A 81 -8.68 -1.49 -19.58
CA GLY A 81 -9.24 -2.82 -19.42
C GLY A 81 -8.78 -3.78 -20.51
N ASP A 82 -8.88 -5.06 -20.24
CA ASP A 82 -8.59 -6.12 -21.19
C ASP A 82 -9.82 -7.01 -21.35
N PRO A 83 -10.58 -6.89 -22.46
CA PRO A 83 -11.77 -7.68 -22.67
C PRO A 83 -11.49 -9.19 -22.72
N GLN A 84 -10.29 -9.59 -23.17
CA GLN A 84 -9.89 -11.00 -23.25
C GLN A 84 -9.70 -11.63 -21.86
N GLN A 85 -9.38 -10.80 -20.87
CA GLN A 85 -9.18 -11.21 -19.48
C GLN A 85 -10.35 -10.79 -18.58
N ALA A 86 -11.42 -10.23 -19.16
CA ALA A 86 -12.56 -9.68 -18.43
C ALA A 86 -12.14 -8.68 -17.31
N THR A 87 -11.11 -7.86 -17.57
CA THR A 87 -10.68 -6.81 -16.65
C THR A 87 -11.24 -5.46 -17.07
N LEU A 88 -11.72 -4.70 -16.10
CA LEU A 88 -12.25 -3.35 -16.31
C LEU A 88 -11.13 -2.30 -16.32
N PRO A 89 -11.33 -1.15 -17.00
CA PRO A 89 -10.43 -0.01 -16.89
C PRO A 89 -10.28 0.43 -15.44
N ARG A 90 -9.10 0.89 -15.06
CA ARG A 90 -8.79 1.35 -13.69
C ARG A 90 -8.05 2.66 -13.69
N LEU A 91 -8.28 3.44 -12.65
CA LEU A 91 -7.43 4.55 -12.27
C LEU A 91 -6.55 4.09 -11.10
N CYS A 92 -5.25 4.25 -11.26
CA CYS A 92 -4.24 4.00 -10.24
C CYS A 92 -3.70 5.33 -9.73
N LEU A 93 -3.81 5.58 -8.43
CA LEU A 93 -3.21 6.74 -7.79
C LEU A 93 -2.01 6.26 -6.95
N PRO A 94 -0.77 6.65 -7.33
CA PRO A 94 0.41 6.30 -6.54
C PRO A 94 0.38 7.01 -5.18
N LEU A 95 0.64 6.27 -4.11
CA LEU A 95 0.76 6.80 -2.75
C LEU A 95 2.24 7.04 -2.47
N ARG A 96 2.64 8.31 -2.37
CA ARG A 96 4.03 8.70 -2.18
C ARG A 96 4.21 9.64 -0.99
N ALA A 97 5.37 9.52 -0.35
CA ALA A 97 5.92 10.55 0.52
C ALA A 97 7.26 10.96 -0.08
N ASP A 98 7.38 12.22 -0.45
CA ASP A 98 8.52 12.74 -1.23
C ASP A 98 8.77 11.90 -2.50
N ASP A 99 9.94 11.28 -2.61
CA ASP A 99 10.29 10.40 -3.72
C ASP A 99 9.96 8.92 -3.48
N GLN A 100 9.60 8.56 -2.25
CA GLN A 100 9.33 7.17 -1.89
C GLN A 100 7.92 6.75 -2.27
N LEU A 101 7.82 5.64 -3.01
CA LEU A 101 6.56 4.98 -3.29
C LEU A 101 6.16 4.11 -2.08
N LEU A 102 5.01 4.39 -1.50
CA LEU A 102 4.48 3.71 -0.31
C LEU A 102 3.39 2.68 -0.65
N GLY A 103 2.69 2.91 -1.75
CA GLY A 103 1.60 2.06 -2.15
C GLY A 103 0.80 2.62 -3.32
N PHE A 104 -0.42 2.10 -3.47
CA PHE A 104 -1.33 2.46 -4.54
C PHE A 104 -2.77 2.48 -4.05
N LEU A 105 -3.56 3.42 -4.60
CA LEU A 105 -5.01 3.41 -4.49
C LEU A 105 -5.60 3.11 -5.87
N TRP A 106 -6.51 2.14 -5.94
CA TRP A 106 -7.10 1.65 -7.17
C TRP A 106 -8.60 1.88 -7.18
N LEU A 107 -9.09 2.38 -8.31
CA LEU A 107 -10.51 2.57 -8.60
C LEU A 107 -10.85 1.93 -9.95
N ILE A 108 -12.05 1.36 -10.07
CA ILE A 108 -12.59 1.00 -11.39
C ILE A 108 -13.01 2.29 -12.09
N ASP A 109 -12.53 2.49 -13.32
CA ASP A 109 -12.76 3.69 -14.13
C ASP A 109 -13.79 3.43 -15.26
N GLU A 110 -14.86 2.74 -14.93
CA GLU A 110 -15.99 2.49 -15.83
C GLU A 110 -17.31 2.64 -15.07
N PRO A 111 -18.19 3.58 -15.47
CA PRO A 111 -17.94 4.68 -16.42
C PRO A 111 -16.80 5.61 -15.94
N ALA A 112 -16.17 6.35 -16.88
CA ALA A 112 -15.03 7.21 -16.54
C ALA A 112 -15.35 8.18 -15.39
N LEU A 113 -14.38 8.39 -14.51
CA LEU A 113 -14.48 9.33 -13.40
C LEU A 113 -14.58 10.79 -13.93
N THR A 114 -15.43 11.58 -13.30
CA THR A 114 -15.46 13.02 -13.56
C THR A 114 -14.24 13.71 -12.94
N THR A 115 -13.96 14.94 -13.34
CA THR A 115 -12.87 15.74 -12.74
C THR A 115 -13.04 15.90 -11.22
N GLU A 116 -14.28 16.12 -10.76
CA GLU A 116 -14.59 16.21 -9.32
C GLU A 116 -14.32 14.89 -8.59
N GLN A 117 -14.77 13.77 -9.16
CA GLN A 117 -14.52 12.45 -8.60
C GLN A 117 -13.03 12.10 -8.56
N THR A 118 -12.29 12.48 -9.59
CA THR A 118 -10.81 12.32 -9.61
C THR A 118 -10.16 13.15 -8.51
N GLY A 119 -10.62 14.38 -8.28
CA GLY A 119 -10.15 15.23 -7.18
C GLY A 119 -10.43 14.61 -5.79
N GLN A 120 -11.61 14.04 -5.61
CA GLN A 120 -11.95 13.30 -4.37
C GLN A 120 -11.04 12.07 -4.16
N ALA A 121 -10.75 11.34 -5.23
CA ALA A 121 -9.83 10.20 -5.19
C ALA A 121 -8.39 10.65 -4.85
N GLN A 122 -7.92 11.76 -5.41
CA GLN A 122 -6.61 12.33 -5.08
C GLN A 122 -6.51 12.74 -3.61
N ALA A 123 -7.53 13.41 -3.06
CA ALA A 123 -7.56 13.78 -1.65
C ALA A 123 -7.51 12.55 -0.72
N ALA A 124 -8.22 11.47 -1.08
CA ALA A 124 -8.16 10.22 -0.33
C ALA A 124 -6.79 9.54 -0.45
N ALA A 125 -6.16 9.58 -1.63
CA ALA A 125 -4.82 9.06 -1.85
C ALA A 125 -3.77 9.81 -1.01
N GLU A 126 -3.86 11.13 -0.90
CA GLU A 126 -2.98 11.93 -0.05
C GLU A 126 -3.13 11.56 1.43
N GLN A 127 -4.37 11.37 1.92
CA GLN A 127 -4.62 10.92 3.29
C GLN A 127 -4.02 9.52 3.55
N ALA A 128 -4.20 8.58 2.62
CA ALA A 128 -3.63 7.25 2.72
C ALA A 128 -2.10 7.26 2.69
N ALA A 129 -1.50 8.06 1.80
CA ALA A 129 -0.05 8.24 1.72
C ALA A 129 0.53 8.79 3.03
N HIS A 130 -0.14 9.77 3.64
CA HIS A 130 0.27 10.32 4.93
C HIS A 130 0.28 9.27 6.05
N LEU A 131 -0.77 8.44 6.14
CA LEU A 131 -0.83 7.34 7.10
C LEU A 131 0.27 6.30 6.89
N LEU A 132 0.53 5.93 5.63
CA LEU A 132 1.61 4.99 5.28
C LEU A 132 2.98 5.55 5.66
N ALA A 133 3.24 6.83 5.38
CA ALA A 133 4.49 7.50 5.76
C ALA A 133 4.69 7.53 7.28
N GLN A 134 3.66 7.85 8.05
CA GLN A 134 3.72 7.82 9.51
C GLN A 134 4.05 6.43 10.05
N ARG A 135 3.44 5.38 9.47
CA ARG A 135 3.74 3.99 9.85
C ARG A 135 5.20 3.62 9.61
N GLU A 136 5.76 4.02 8.46
CA GLU A 136 7.17 3.74 8.16
C GLU A 136 8.13 4.45 9.12
N ILE A 137 7.86 5.72 9.44
CA ILE A 137 8.66 6.48 10.41
C ILE A 137 8.64 5.79 11.77
N GLN A 138 7.46 5.34 12.24
CA GLN A 138 7.32 4.63 13.51
C GLN A 138 8.06 3.30 13.50
N ALA A 139 7.94 2.52 12.42
CA ALA A 139 8.63 1.23 12.28
C ALA A 139 10.16 1.42 12.28
N ASN A 140 10.66 2.40 11.54
CA ASN A 140 12.10 2.71 11.49
C ASN A 140 12.63 3.22 12.83
N GLY A 141 11.86 4.05 13.55
CA GLY A 141 12.21 4.52 14.89
C GLY A 141 12.29 3.38 15.90
N GLN A 142 11.35 2.44 15.88
CA GLN A 142 11.38 1.25 16.74
C GLN A 142 12.57 0.35 16.43
N PHE A 143 12.90 0.18 15.16
CA PHE A 143 14.05 -0.64 14.74
C PHE A 143 15.37 -0.04 15.20
N ALA A 144 15.55 1.28 15.10
CA ALA A 144 16.73 1.99 15.59
C ALA A 144 16.93 1.80 17.10
N VAL A 145 15.87 1.96 17.89
CA VAL A 145 15.91 1.75 19.36
C VAL A 145 16.27 0.33 19.72
N LEU A 146 15.72 -0.67 19.04
CA LEU A 146 16.03 -2.08 19.28
C LEU A 146 17.48 -2.42 18.89
N SER A 147 18.00 -1.84 17.81
CA SER A 147 19.38 -2.01 17.37
C SER A 147 20.36 -1.44 18.41
N ASP A 148 20.11 -0.23 18.89
CA ASP A 148 20.95 0.42 19.93
C ASP A 148 20.93 -0.37 21.22
N LEU A 149 19.79 -0.93 21.62
CA LEU A 149 19.69 -1.79 22.81
C LEU A 149 20.46 -3.10 22.64
N ALA A 150 20.38 -3.74 21.46
CA ALA A 150 21.12 -4.95 21.16
C ALA A 150 22.64 -4.72 21.19
N ASP A 151 23.11 -3.63 20.60
CA ASP A 151 24.53 -3.25 20.60
C ASP A 151 25.03 -2.94 22.02
N GLY A 152 24.22 -2.25 22.82
CA GLY A 152 24.53 -1.97 24.22
C GLY A 152 24.64 -3.24 25.10
N LEU A 153 23.83 -4.28 24.83
CA LEU A 153 23.89 -5.57 25.49
C LEU A 153 25.13 -6.36 25.08
N LEU A 154 25.49 -6.39 23.80
CA LEU A 154 26.69 -7.06 23.28
C LEU A 154 27.97 -6.48 23.85
N GLN A 155 28.06 -5.15 24.00
CA GLN A 155 29.21 -4.48 24.61
C GLN A 155 29.35 -4.80 26.10
N ARG A 156 28.25 -4.95 26.84
CA ARG A 156 28.29 -5.34 28.26
C ARG A 156 28.78 -6.78 28.48
N THR A 157 28.43 -7.70 27.58
CA THR A 157 28.89 -9.10 27.67
C THR A 157 30.37 -9.26 27.31
N SER A 158 30.88 -8.42 26.39
CA SER A 158 32.32 -8.42 26.03
C SER A 158 33.25 -7.81 27.08
N GLY A 159 32.74 -6.98 27.98
CA GLY A 159 33.53 -6.28 29.02
C GLY A 159 33.78 -7.10 30.28
N SER A 160 33.20 -8.29 30.46
CA SER A 160 33.27 -9.07 31.71
C SER A 160 34.35 -10.16 31.75
N ALA A 161 35.20 -10.27 30.73
CA ALA A 161 36.29 -11.25 30.73
C ALA A 161 37.62 -10.62 31.30
N LYS A 162 37.59 -10.18 32.55
CA LYS A 162 38.83 -9.82 33.27
C LYS A 162 39.47 -11.12 33.73
N ARG A 163 40.50 -11.60 33.02
CA ARG A 163 41.34 -12.74 33.43
C ARG A 163 41.98 -12.43 34.78
N PRO A 164 41.95 -13.37 35.74
CA PRO A 164 42.82 -13.25 36.93
C PRO A 164 44.27 -13.47 36.52
N ARG A 165 45.16 -12.59 37.01
CA ARG A 165 46.60 -12.76 36.88
C ARG A 165 47.03 -13.93 37.81
N PRO A 166 47.91 -14.83 37.36
CA PRO A 166 48.54 -15.78 38.25
C PRO A 166 49.62 -15.09 39.09
N CYS A 167 49.69 -15.47 40.37
CA CYS A 167 50.79 -15.12 41.26
C CYS A 167 52.09 -15.82 40.83
#